data_518f26eaca2b71ebfb83f04bd5a787c5
#
_entry.id   518f26eaca2b71ebfb83f04bd5a787c5
#
_cell.length_a   1.000
_cell.length_b   1.000
_cell.length_c   1.000
_cell.angle_alpha   90.00
_cell.angle_beta   90.00
_cell.angle_gamma   90.00
#
_symmetry.space_group_name_H-M   'P 1'
#
loop_
_entity.id
_entity.type
_entity.pdbx_description
1 polymer ?
#
loop_
_entity_poly.entity_id
_entity_poly.type
_entity_poly.pdbx_seq_one_letter_code
_entity_poly.pdbx_strand_id
1 'polypeptide(L)'
;MQGVEVKDAEERAAHWLKRVGLEGFEDRYPAQLSGGMQQRVGLARALATDADILLMDEAFSALDPLIRSDMQGILLELQEELHKTIVFITHDLDEALRIGDDIAILRDGRLVQQGSSQDIVLNPADDYVADFIKDINRARVLTVGTLPLKKASAKGITLSNETSLEDAMKALVEAKKDSVIVVKDDKKLGSVSMYDIVHAATRSSETAGEAVTYR
;
A
#
# COMPACT_ATOMS: atom_id res chain seq x y z
N MET A 1 -1.54 -1.77 31.56
CA MET A 1 -2.57 -0.74 31.34
C MET A 1 -2.72 0.02 32.65
N GLN A 2 -2.07 1.15 32.76
CA GLN A 2 -2.07 1.92 34.00
C GLN A 2 -3.24 2.93 33.92
N GLY A 3 -4.24 2.75 34.79
CA GLY A 3 -5.30 3.72 35.03
C GLY A 3 -6.59 3.58 34.21
N VAL A 4 -6.80 2.49 33.47
CA VAL A 4 -8.06 2.20 32.76
C VAL A 4 -8.91 1.25 33.63
N GLU A 5 -10.20 1.51 33.76
CA GLU A 5 -11.12 0.59 34.45
C GLU A 5 -11.16 -0.77 33.73
N VAL A 6 -11.32 -1.86 34.49
CA VAL A 6 -11.31 -3.23 33.95
C VAL A 6 -12.37 -3.40 32.85
N LYS A 7 -13.56 -2.86 33.07
CA LYS A 7 -14.67 -2.94 32.11
C LYS A 7 -14.32 -2.25 30.78
N ASP A 8 -13.74 -1.07 30.82
CA ASP A 8 -13.33 -0.33 29.61
C ASP A 8 -12.21 -1.07 28.85
N ALA A 9 -11.31 -1.71 29.59
CA ALA A 9 -10.24 -2.53 29.01
C ALA A 9 -10.79 -3.77 28.30
N GLU A 10 -11.79 -4.43 28.89
CA GLU A 10 -12.48 -5.60 28.30
C GLU A 10 -13.26 -5.21 27.04
N GLU A 11 -14.04 -4.13 27.09
CA GLU A 11 -14.80 -3.64 25.95
C GLU A 11 -13.86 -3.25 24.78
N ARG A 12 -12.75 -2.59 25.08
CA ARG A 12 -11.72 -2.23 24.08
C ARG A 12 -11.04 -3.46 23.49
N ALA A 13 -10.71 -4.45 24.31
CA ALA A 13 -10.13 -5.69 23.83
C ALA A 13 -11.08 -6.47 22.92
N ALA A 14 -12.34 -6.61 23.31
CA ALA A 14 -13.38 -7.27 22.52
C ALA A 14 -13.59 -6.55 21.16
N HIS A 15 -13.63 -5.21 21.18
CA HIS A 15 -13.75 -4.40 19.96
C HIS A 15 -12.61 -4.73 18.97
N TRP A 16 -11.35 -4.70 19.42
CA TRP A 16 -10.20 -4.95 18.55
C TRP A 16 -10.10 -6.40 18.11
N LEU A 17 -10.45 -7.37 18.96
CA LEU A 17 -10.52 -8.78 18.58
C LEU A 17 -11.55 -9.00 17.46
N LYS A 18 -12.71 -8.37 17.57
CA LYS A 18 -13.72 -8.41 16.51
C LYS A 18 -13.21 -7.79 15.20
N ARG A 19 -12.54 -6.63 15.24
CA ARG A 19 -11.98 -5.94 14.07
C ARG A 19 -10.95 -6.79 13.32
N VAL A 20 -10.15 -7.59 14.03
CA VAL A 20 -9.17 -8.51 13.43
C VAL A 20 -9.75 -9.91 13.12
N GLY A 21 -11.08 -10.08 13.18
CA GLY A 21 -11.75 -11.33 12.83
C GLY A 21 -11.54 -12.46 13.84
N LEU A 22 -11.44 -12.13 15.14
CA LEU A 22 -11.28 -13.06 16.24
C LEU A 22 -12.45 -12.99 17.24
N GLU A 23 -13.64 -12.56 16.81
CA GLU A 23 -14.87 -12.60 17.61
C GLU A 23 -15.16 -14.05 18.05
N GLY A 24 -15.42 -14.26 19.34
CA GLY A 24 -15.65 -15.58 19.93
C GLY A 24 -14.40 -16.35 20.35
N PHE A 25 -13.22 -15.73 20.27
CA PHE A 25 -11.95 -16.30 20.73
C PHE A 25 -11.36 -15.59 21.95
N GLU A 26 -12.13 -14.71 22.59
CA GLU A 26 -11.69 -13.83 23.70
C GLU A 26 -11.12 -14.63 24.89
N ASP A 27 -11.72 -15.78 25.19
CA ASP A 27 -11.36 -16.65 26.32
C ASP A 27 -10.33 -17.74 25.97
N ARG A 28 -9.77 -17.71 24.73
CA ARG A 28 -8.80 -18.70 24.28
C ARG A 28 -7.38 -18.33 24.69
N TYR A 29 -6.64 -19.31 25.21
CA TYR A 29 -5.21 -19.14 25.48
C TYR A 29 -4.40 -19.18 24.17
N PRO A 30 -3.25 -18.49 24.10
CA PRO A 30 -2.41 -18.48 22.90
C PRO A 30 -2.09 -19.86 22.34
N ALA A 31 -1.85 -20.86 23.19
CA ALA A 31 -1.58 -22.23 22.77
C ALA A 31 -2.77 -22.93 22.06
N GLN A 32 -3.97 -22.38 22.13
CA GLN A 32 -5.19 -22.86 21.45
C GLN A 32 -5.44 -22.16 20.12
N LEU A 33 -4.60 -21.20 19.76
CA LEU A 33 -4.72 -20.38 18.55
C LEU A 33 -3.67 -20.80 17.52
N SER A 34 -4.02 -20.73 16.24
CA SER A 34 -3.04 -20.89 15.16
C SER A 34 -2.02 -19.74 15.17
N GLY A 35 -0.86 -19.90 14.52
CA GLY A 35 0.14 -18.84 14.38
C GLY A 35 -0.42 -17.54 13.82
N GLY A 36 -1.24 -17.63 12.77
CA GLY A 36 -1.93 -16.47 12.20
C GLY A 36 -2.95 -15.82 13.16
N MET A 37 -3.67 -16.62 13.96
CA MET A 37 -4.55 -16.06 15.00
C MET A 37 -3.74 -15.34 16.08
N GLN A 38 -2.58 -15.88 16.48
CA GLN A 38 -1.70 -15.23 17.45
C GLN A 38 -1.16 -13.89 16.94
N GLN A 39 -0.79 -13.80 15.65
CA GLN A 39 -0.39 -12.51 15.03
C GLN A 39 -1.54 -11.51 15.05
N ARG A 40 -2.76 -11.92 14.70
CA ARG A 40 -3.96 -11.05 14.78
C ARG A 40 -4.26 -10.59 16.22
N VAL A 41 -4.05 -11.44 17.22
CA VAL A 41 -4.11 -11.03 18.63
C VAL A 41 -3.03 -10.00 18.94
N GLY A 42 -1.80 -10.17 18.41
CA GLY A 42 -0.72 -9.20 18.55
C GLY A 42 -1.09 -7.83 18.00
N LEU A 43 -1.69 -7.78 16.81
CA LEU A 43 -2.20 -6.55 16.20
C LEU A 43 -3.32 -5.92 17.04
N ALA A 44 -4.34 -6.70 17.45
CA ALA A 44 -5.42 -6.22 18.32
C ALA A 44 -4.87 -5.64 19.63
N ARG A 45 -3.88 -6.28 20.23
CA ARG A 45 -3.22 -5.82 21.46
C ARG A 45 -2.49 -4.48 21.23
N ALA A 46 -1.76 -4.34 20.13
CA ALA A 46 -1.07 -3.10 19.80
C ALA A 46 -2.07 -1.93 19.65
N LEU A 47 -3.16 -2.17 18.92
CA LEU A 47 -4.21 -1.17 18.70
C LEU A 47 -4.98 -0.81 19.98
N ALA A 48 -5.22 -1.79 20.86
CA ALA A 48 -5.91 -1.58 22.13
C ALA A 48 -5.14 -0.70 23.13
N THR A 49 -3.83 -0.50 22.94
CA THR A 49 -3.02 0.38 23.80
C THR A 49 -3.28 1.87 23.56
N ASP A 50 -3.87 2.21 22.44
CA ASP A 50 -4.16 3.57 21.98
C ASP A 50 -2.91 4.48 21.89
N ALA A 51 -1.76 3.87 21.59
CA ALA A 51 -0.52 4.59 21.39
C ALA A 51 -0.55 5.46 20.13
N ASP A 52 0.10 6.63 20.17
CA ASP A 52 0.21 7.52 19.00
C ASP A 52 1.12 6.95 17.89
N ILE A 53 2.10 6.13 18.30
CA ILE A 53 3.06 5.49 17.41
C ILE A 53 2.98 3.96 17.61
N LEU A 54 2.77 3.24 16.53
CA LEU A 54 2.77 1.78 16.50
C LEU A 54 4.04 1.29 15.80
N LEU A 55 4.76 0.38 16.47
CA LEU A 55 5.93 -0.31 15.89
C LEU A 55 5.51 -1.74 15.57
N MET A 56 5.60 -2.12 14.30
CA MET A 56 5.25 -3.43 13.80
C MET A 56 6.45 -4.05 13.10
N ASP A 57 6.90 -5.19 13.61
CA ASP A 57 8.02 -5.95 13.06
C ASP A 57 7.50 -7.26 12.48
N GLU A 58 7.56 -7.40 11.14
CA GLU A 58 7.07 -8.56 10.38
C GLU A 58 5.67 -9.04 10.79
N ALA A 59 4.75 -8.11 11.03
CA ALA A 59 3.45 -8.40 11.65
C ALA A 59 2.57 -9.40 10.87
N PHE A 60 2.82 -9.58 9.56
CA PHE A 60 2.03 -10.45 8.69
C PHE A 60 2.80 -11.64 8.10
N SER A 61 4.06 -11.86 8.50
CA SER A 61 4.96 -12.86 7.92
C SER A 61 4.45 -14.31 8.05
N ALA A 62 3.77 -14.66 9.15
CA ALA A 62 3.24 -16.00 9.38
C ALA A 62 1.79 -16.20 8.90
N LEU A 63 1.21 -15.23 8.17
CA LEU A 63 -0.13 -15.34 7.59
C LEU A 63 -0.08 -15.96 6.20
N ASP A 64 -1.10 -16.76 5.87
CA ASP A 64 -1.32 -17.16 4.49
C ASP A 64 -1.68 -15.95 3.61
N PRO A 65 -1.49 -16.03 2.27
CA PRO A 65 -1.64 -14.88 1.39
C PRO A 65 -3.02 -14.21 1.44
N LEU A 66 -4.09 -14.98 1.63
CA LEU A 66 -5.46 -14.45 1.67
C LEU A 66 -5.67 -13.64 2.95
N ILE A 67 -5.39 -14.24 4.09
CA ILE A 67 -5.52 -13.59 5.41
C ILE A 67 -4.57 -12.39 5.52
N ARG A 68 -3.35 -12.49 4.95
CA ARG A 68 -2.40 -11.37 4.88
C ARG A 68 -3.00 -10.18 4.14
N SER A 69 -3.59 -10.40 2.96
CA SER A 69 -4.24 -9.34 2.18
C SER A 69 -5.38 -8.67 2.95
N ASP A 70 -6.20 -9.46 3.66
CA ASP A 70 -7.30 -8.95 4.48
C ASP A 70 -6.77 -8.10 5.65
N MET A 71 -5.72 -8.58 6.34
CA MET A 71 -5.11 -7.86 7.47
C MET A 71 -4.43 -6.55 7.04
N GLN A 72 -3.79 -6.54 5.88
CA GLN A 72 -3.26 -5.31 5.27
C GLN A 72 -4.38 -4.31 4.95
N GLY A 73 -5.51 -4.79 4.41
CA GLY A 73 -6.70 -3.96 4.18
C GLY A 73 -7.22 -3.34 5.48
N ILE A 74 -7.38 -4.14 6.54
CA ILE A 74 -7.81 -3.67 7.86
C ILE A 74 -6.81 -2.63 8.42
N LEU A 75 -5.49 -2.85 8.26
CA LEU A 75 -4.49 -1.89 8.73
C LEU A 75 -4.60 -0.54 8.02
N LEU A 76 -4.82 -0.53 6.70
CA LEU A 76 -5.02 0.69 5.91
C LEU A 76 -6.29 1.43 6.34
N GLU A 77 -7.42 0.74 6.49
CA GLU A 77 -8.68 1.32 7.00
C GLU A 77 -8.49 1.95 8.38
N LEU A 78 -7.75 1.27 9.26
CA LEU A 78 -7.47 1.75 10.61
C LEU A 78 -6.53 2.95 10.62
N GLN A 79 -5.56 3.00 9.72
CA GLN A 79 -4.63 4.12 9.57
C GLN A 79 -5.39 5.38 9.14
N GLU A 80 -6.31 5.26 8.18
CA GLU A 80 -7.21 6.34 7.75
C GLU A 80 -8.15 6.81 8.88
N GLU A 81 -8.69 5.85 9.68
CA GLU A 81 -9.63 6.16 10.77
C GLU A 81 -8.93 6.80 11.99
N LEU A 82 -7.77 6.28 12.37
CA LEU A 82 -7.11 6.63 13.62
C LEU A 82 -6.02 7.71 13.45
N HIS A 83 -5.57 7.98 12.23
CA HIS A 83 -4.50 8.93 11.92
C HIS A 83 -3.21 8.72 12.75
N LYS A 84 -2.87 7.45 13.06
CA LYS A 84 -1.69 7.10 13.87
C LYS A 84 -0.46 6.96 13.00
N THR A 85 0.70 7.25 13.59
CA THR A 85 1.98 6.94 12.95
C THR A 85 2.30 5.46 13.12
N ILE A 86 2.51 4.75 12.01
CA ILE A 86 2.88 3.34 11.99
C ILE A 86 4.28 3.20 11.41
N VAL A 87 5.22 2.63 12.18
CA VAL A 87 6.51 2.19 11.67
C VAL A 87 6.41 0.68 11.43
N PHE A 88 6.42 0.30 10.16
CA PHE A 88 6.21 -1.07 9.72
C PHE A 88 7.50 -1.64 9.12
N ILE A 89 8.02 -2.71 9.71
CA ILE A 89 9.22 -3.41 9.21
C ILE A 89 8.76 -4.67 8.50
N THR A 90 9.21 -4.85 7.27
CA THR A 90 8.95 -6.03 6.45
C THR A 90 10.14 -6.31 5.53
N HIS A 91 10.30 -7.57 5.14
CA HIS A 91 11.20 -7.98 4.06
C HIS A 91 10.47 -8.17 2.73
N ASP A 92 9.14 -8.00 2.72
CA ASP A 92 8.28 -8.12 1.54
C ASP A 92 8.06 -6.73 0.94
N LEU A 93 8.63 -6.49 -0.23
CA LEU A 93 8.53 -5.19 -0.90
C LEU A 93 7.13 -4.87 -1.38
N ASP A 94 6.37 -5.87 -1.88
CA ASP A 94 4.97 -5.66 -2.28
C ASP A 94 4.13 -5.16 -1.10
N GLU A 95 4.41 -5.69 0.09
CA GLU A 95 3.79 -5.25 1.34
C GLU A 95 4.16 -3.79 1.67
N ALA A 96 5.46 -3.45 1.62
CA ALA A 96 5.92 -2.08 1.87
C ALA A 96 5.30 -1.08 0.87
N LEU A 97 5.27 -1.42 -0.42
CA LEU A 97 4.71 -0.57 -1.48
C LEU A 97 3.18 -0.40 -1.38
N ARG A 98 2.49 -1.37 -0.77
CA ARG A 98 1.05 -1.32 -0.57
C ARG A 98 0.63 -0.53 0.66
N ILE A 99 1.39 -0.64 1.75
CA ILE A 99 1.01 -0.09 3.07
C ILE A 99 1.66 1.26 3.34
N GLY A 100 2.93 1.46 2.89
CA GLY A 100 3.73 2.60 3.27
C GLY A 100 3.42 3.86 2.47
N ASP A 101 3.18 4.97 3.18
CA ASP A 101 3.18 6.31 2.60
C ASP A 101 4.61 6.73 2.23
N ASP A 102 5.57 6.41 3.10
CA ASP A 102 7.00 6.66 2.93
C ASP A 102 7.79 5.37 3.22
N ILE A 103 8.66 4.97 2.31
CA ILE A 103 9.39 3.71 2.36
C ILE A 103 10.87 3.99 2.51
N ALA A 104 11.50 3.31 3.46
CA ALA A 104 12.95 3.35 3.68
C ALA A 104 13.56 1.96 3.36
N ILE A 105 14.42 1.90 2.34
CA ILE A 105 15.14 0.68 1.97
C ILE A 105 16.49 0.68 2.66
N LEU A 106 16.73 -0.38 3.45
CA LEU A 106 17.97 -0.56 4.20
C LEU A 106 18.78 -1.74 3.64
N ARG A 107 20.10 -1.56 3.58
CA ARG A 107 21.06 -2.60 3.24
C ARG A 107 22.26 -2.52 4.17
N ASP A 108 22.66 -3.64 4.78
CA ASP A 108 23.82 -3.71 5.69
C ASP A 108 23.78 -2.65 6.80
N GLY A 109 22.58 -2.40 7.37
CA GLY A 109 22.36 -1.42 8.43
C GLY A 109 22.45 0.05 7.99
N ARG A 110 22.44 0.33 6.68
CA ARG A 110 22.47 1.68 6.11
C ARG A 110 21.23 1.95 5.30
N LEU A 111 20.73 3.18 5.37
CA LEU A 111 19.67 3.67 4.49
C LEU A 111 20.21 3.82 3.08
N VAL A 112 19.62 3.11 2.11
CA VAL A 112 19.97 3.17 0.68
C VAL A 112 19.09 4.16 -0.05
N GLN A 113 17.77 4.08 0.16
CA GLN A 113 16.80 4.99 -0.44
C GLN A 113 15.62 5.21 0.48
N GLN A 114 15.03 6.40 0.43
CA GLN A 114 13.76 6.73 1.06
C GLN A 114 12.90 7.53 0.09
N GLY A 115 11.60 7.30 0.11
CA GLY A 115 10.62 8.03 -0.68
C GLY A 115 9.28 7.31 -0.76
N SER A 116 8.35 7.87 -1.53
CA SER A 116 7.06 7.24 -1.82
C SER A 116 7.23 5.94 -2.61
N SER A 117 6.21 5.09 -2.59
CA SER A 117 6.17 3.87 -3.41
C SER A 117 6.47 4.16 -4.89
N GLN A 118 5.97 5.29 -5.39
CA GLN A 118 6.16 5.71 -6.78
C GLN A 118 7.60 6.16 -7.04
N ASP A 119 8.22 6.91 -6.12
CA ASP A 119 9.61 7.33 -6.24
C ASP A 119 10.57 6.15 -6.27
N ILE A 120 10.35 5.16 -5.39
CA ILE A 120 11.16 3.92 -5.36
C ILE A 120 11.07 3.18 -6.71
N VAL A 121 9.86 3.05 -7.26
CA VAL A 121 9.63 2.27 -8.49
C VAL A 121 10.07 3.02 -9.75
N LEU A 122 9.96 4.36 -9.78
CA LEU A 122 10.31 5.17 -10.95
C LEU A 122 11.79 5.56 -11.00
N ASN A 123 12.41 5.80 -9.84
CA ASN A 123 13.75 6.36 -9.70
C ASN A 123 14.60 5.54 -8.70
N PRO A 124 14.91 4.26 -8.99
CA PRO A 124 15.75 3.47 -8.09
C PRO A 124 17.12 4.12 -7.93
N ALA A 125 17.62 4.20 -6.69
CA ALA A 125 18.85 4.92 -6.35
C ALA A 125 20.12 4.20 -6.84
N ASP A 126 20.08 2.89 -6.94
CA ASP A 126 21.19 2.05 -7.40
C ASP A 126 20.68 0.71 -7.99
N ASP A 127 21.63 -0.10 -8.49
CA ASP A 127 21.34 -1.42 -9.07
C ASP A 127 20.69 -2.38 -8.04
N TYR A 128 21.01 -2.24 -6.75
CA TYR A 128 20.41 -3.05 -5.70
C TYR A 128 18.91 -2.77 -5.57
N VAL A 129 18.52 -1.49 -5.55
CA VAL A 129 17.09 -1.11 -5.50
C VAL A 129 16.41 -1.51 -6.82
N ALA A 130 17.07 -1.31 -7.97
CA ALA A 130 16.54 -1.71 -9.26
C ALA A 130 16.25 -3.22 -9.34
N ASP A 131 17.18 -4.06 -8.84
CA ASP A 131 16.99 -5.49 -8.74
C ASP A 131 15.87 -5.87 -7.76
N PHE A 132 15.75 -5.13 -6.67
CA PHE A 132 14.74 -5.39 -5.64
C PHE A 132 13.31 -5.11 -6.14
N ILE A 133 13.13 -4.14 -7.05
CA ILE A 133 11.83 -3.77 -7.62
C ILE A 133 11.50 -4.43 -8.96
N LYS A 134 12.38 -5.23 -9.54
CA LYS A 134 12.22 -5.75 -10.92
C LYS A 134 10.96 -6.58 -11.13
N ASP A 135 10.56 -7.36 -10.13
CA ASP A 135 9.43 -8.29 -10.20
C ASP A 135 8.11 -7.67 -9.70
N ILE A 136 8.13 -6.40 -9.29
CA ILE A 136 6.96 -5.68 -8.77
C ILE A 136 5.92 -5.44 -9.86
N ASN A 137 4.65 -5.62 -9.49
CA ASN A 137 3.54 -5.24 -10.35
C ASN A 137 3.37 -3.70 -10.38
N ARG A 138 4.08 -3.06 -11.32
CA ARG A 138 4.08 -1.59 -11.50
C ARG A 138 2.66 -1.03 -11.70
N ALA A 139 1.75 -1.81 -12.29
CA ALA A 139 0.38 -1.35 -12.54
C ALA A 139 -0.41 -1.10 -11.25
N ARG A 140 -0.03 -1.73 -10.14
CA ARG A 140 -0.65 -1.51 -8.83
C ARG A 140 -0.06 -0.35 -8.06
N VAL A 141 1.22 -0.07 -8.29
CA VAL A 141 1.96 0.97 -7.56
C VAL A 141 1.85 2.33 -8.24
N LEU A 142 1.97 2.36 -9.58
CA LEU A 142 1.92 3.61 -10.34
C LEU A 142 0.48 4.06 -10.54
N THR A 143 0.28 5.38 -10.55
CA THR A 143 -1.01 6.00 -10.81
C THR A 143 -1.01 6.74 -12.15
N VAL A 144 -2.19 7.06 -12.68
CA VAL A 144 -2.29 7.83 -13.92
C VAL A 144 -1.69 9.24 -13.79
N GLY A 145 -1.62 9.76 -12.56
CA GLY A 145 -0.99 11.06 -12.27
C GLY A 145 0.53 11.05 -12.37
N THR A 146 1.19 9.89 -12.28
CA THR A 146 2.66 9.77 -12.40
C THR A 146 3.14 9.73 -13.85
N LEU A 147 2.22 9.57 -14.81
CA LEU A 147 2.55 9.49 -16.23
C LEU A 147 2.69 10.87 -16.85
N PRO A 148 3.48 11.02 -17.93
CA PRO A 148 3.54 12.25 -18.73
C PRO A 148 2.16 12.57 -19.30
N LEU A 149 1.54 13.65 -18.83
CA LEU A 149 0.22 14.07 -19.27
C LEU A 149 0.29 14.87 -20.58
N LYS A 150 -0.52 14.47 -21.55
CA LYS A 150 -0.73 15.22 -22.80
C LYS A 150 -1.88 16.21 -22.63
N LYS A 151 -2.04 17.16 -23.57
CA LYS A 151 -3.19 18.07 -23.57
C LYS A 151 -4.49 17.27 -23.51
N ALA A 152 -5.40 17.66 -22.60
CA ALA A 152 -6.60 16.89 -22.31
C ALA A 152 -7.43 16.63 -23.58
N SER A 153 -7.68 15.34 -23.87
CA SER A 153 -8.58 14.91 -24.95
C SER A 153 -10.03 15.19 -24.55
N ALA A 154 -10.89 15.49 -25.54
CA ALA A 154 -12.33 15.61 -25.32
C ALA A 154 -13.04 14.25 -25.23
N LYS A 155 -12.36 13.14 -25.50
CA LYS A 155 -12.93 11.80 -25.69
C LYS A 155 -12.27 10.77 -24.74
N GLY A 156 -12.46 10.90 -23.44
CA GLY A 156 -11.93 9.94 -22.45
C GLY A 156 -12.87 9.75 -21.30
N ILE A 157 -12.57 8.77 -20.43
CA ILE A 157 -13.15 8.69 -19.09
C ILE A 157 -12.39 9.61 -18.16
N THR A 158 -13.06 10.14 -17.16
CA THR A 158 -12.41 11.00 -16.15
C THR A 158 -12.06 10.17 -14.92
N LEU A 159 -10.78 10.18 -14.52
CA LEU A 159 -10.28 9.50 -13.34
C LEU A 159 -9.42 10.44 -12.50
N SER A 160 -9.37 10.19 -11.17
CA SER A 160 -8.45 10.88 -10.26
C SER A 160 -7.00 10.61 -10.63
N ASN A 161 -6.12 11.58 -10.41
CA ASN A 161 -4.67 11.42 -10.55
C ASN A 161 -4.08 10.30 -9.67
N GLU A 162 -4.78 9.90 -8.61
CA GLU A 162 -4.39 8.84 -7.68
C GLU A 162 -4.88 7.44 -8.11
N THR A 163 -5.67 7.35 -9.19
CA THR A 163 -6.14 6.06 -9.71
C THR A 163 -4.96 5.23 -10.20
N SER A 164 -4.87 3.97 -9.73
CA SER A 164 -3.82 3.03 -10.15
C SER A 164 -3.88 2.76 -11.66
N LEU A 165 -2.75 2.39 -12.27
CA LEU A 165 -2.76 2.01 -13.69
C LEU A 165 -3.62 0.76 -13.92
N GLU A 166 -3.65 -0.17 -12.97
CA GLU A 166 -4.48 -1.39 -13.03
C GLU A 166 -5.97 -1.02 -13.09
N ASP A 167 -6.45 -0.13 -12.21
CA ASP A 167 -7.86 0.27 -12.18
C ASP A 167 -8.21 1.17 -13.37
N ALA A 168 -7.29 2.00 -13.82
CA ALA A 168 -7.47 2.79 -15.03
C ALA A 168 -7.64 1.89 -16.27
N MET A 169 -6.86 0.81 -16.38
CA MET A 169 -7.01 -0.18 -17.46
C MET A 169 -8.37 -0.88 -17.39
N LYS A 170 -8.81 -1.31 -16.22
CA LYS A 170 -10.15 -1.92 -16.01
C LYS A 170 -11.25 -0.95 -16.46
N ALA A 171 -11.22 0.29 -15.96
CA ALA A 171 -12.20 1.30 -16.29
C ALA A 171 -12.25 1.64 -17.79
N LEU A 172 -11.09 1.69 -18.46
CA LEU A 172 -11.02 1.92 -19.92
C LEU A 172 -11.66 0.78 -20.70
N VAL A 173 -11.38 -0.47 -20.32
CA VAL A 173 -11.97 -1.68 -20.97
C VAL A 173 -13.49 -1.68 -20.81
N GLU A 174 -13.99 -1.45 -19.59
CA GLU A 174 -15.43 -1.41 -19.28
C GLU A 174 -16.14 -0.30 -20.07
N ALA A 175 -15.54 0.89 -20.11
CA ALA A 175 -16.10 2.04 -20.82
C ALA A 175 -15.91 1.96 -22.35
N LYS A 176 -15.13 1.00 -22.87
CA LYS A 176 -14.73 0.89 -24.29
C LYS A 176 -14.11 2.20 -24.80
N LYS A 177 -13.15 2.74 -24.04
CA LYS A 177 -12.42 3.99 -24.34
C LYS A 177 -10.91 3.73 -24.36
N ASP A 178 -10.19 4.62 -25.05
CA ASP A 178 -8.75 4.51 -25.28
C ASP A 178 -7.94 5.57 -24.52
N SER A 179 -8.59 6.44 -23.77
CA SER A 179 -7.91 7.51 -23.03
C SER A 179 -8.62 7.89 -21.74
N VAL A 180 -7.80 8.30 -20.75
CA VAL A 180 -8.21 8.85 -19.46
C VAL A 180 -7.97 10.36 -19.47
N ILE A 181 -8.93 11.12 -18.97
CA ILE A 181 -8.77 12.52 -18.58
C ILE A 181 -8.42 12.51 -17.09
N VAL A 182 -7.21 12.92 -16.77
CA VAL A 182 -6.71 12.92 -15.39
C VAL A 182 -7.13 14.21 -14.70
N VAL A 183 -7.74 14.08 -13.51
CA VAL A 183 -8.18 15.22 -12.70
C VAL A 183 -7.58 15.15 -11.28
N LYS A 184 -7.39 16.32 -10.69
CA LYS A 184 -7.08 16.50 -9.26
C LYS A 184 -7.91 17.67 -8.74
N ASP A 185 -8.63 17.50 -7.64
CA ASP A 185 -9.51 18.52 -7.04
C ASP A 185 -10.42 19.19 -8.11
N ASP A 186 -11.09 18.36 -8.93
CA ASP A 186 -11.95 18.75 -10.06
C ASP A 186 -11.25 19.53 -11.19
N LYS A 187 -9.94 19.73 -11.11
CA LYS A 187 -9.16 20.38 -12.17
C LYS A 187 -8.57 19.36 -13.13
N LYS A 188 -8.78 19.57 -14.43
CA LYS A 188 -8.17 18.74 -15.48
C LYS A 188 -6.68 19.02 -15.55
N LEU A 189 -5.86 17.98 -15.30
CA LEU A 189 -4.41 18.05 -15.43
C LEU A 189 -3.94 17.75 -16.87
N GLY A 190 -4.60 16.80 -17.53
CA GLY A 190 -4.23 16.37 -18.87
C GLY A 190 -4.93 15.07 -19.25
N SER A 191 -4.35 14.32 -20.19
CA SER A 191 -4.83 13.00 -20.58
C SER A 191 -3.68 12.03 -20.84
N VAL A 192 -3.96 10.73 -20.60
CA VAL A 192 -3.09 9.61 -20.96
C VAL A 192 -3.85 8.61 -21.82
N SER A 193 -3.17 7.96 -22.76
CA SER A 193 -3.76 6.90 -23.56
C SER A 193 -3.60 5.53 -22.90
N MET A 194 -4.43 4.56 -23.30
CA MET A 194 -4.29 3.16 -22.91
C MET A 194 -2.87 2.65 -23.24
N TYR A 195 -2.30 3.05 -24.36
CA TYR A 195 -0.93 2.70 -24.75
C TYR A 195 0.10 3.20 -23.72
N ASP A 196 0.01 4.47 -23.32
CA ASP A 196 0.93 5.05 -22.33
C ASP A 196 0.83 4.31 -20.98
N ILE A 197 -0.40 3.94 -20.56
CA ILE A 197 -0.66 3.19 -19.33
C ILE A 197 -0.04 1.78 -19.40
N VAL A 198 -0.32 1.04 -20.46
CA VAL A 198 0.23 -0.31 -20.65
C VAL A 198 1.75 -0.29 -20.74
N HIS A 199 2.32 0.66 -21.49
CA HIS A 199 3.76 0.82 -21.61
C HIS A 199 4.43 1.08 -20.25
N ALA A 200 3.86 1.96 -19.42
CA ALA A 200 4.39 2.24 -18.08
C ALA A 200 4.27 1.04 -17.13
N ALA A 201 3.16 0.29 -17.23
CA ALA A 201 2.92 -0.91 -16.43
C ALA A 201 3.88 -2.08 -16.77
N THR A 202 4.32 -2.18 -18.03
CA THR A 202 5.13 -3.30 -18.55
C THR A 202 6.63 -2.97 -18.68
N ARG A 203 7.04 -1.71 -18.47
CA ARG A 203 8.44 -1.30 -18.60
C ARG A 203 9.29 -1.96 -17.51
N SER A 204 10.36 -2.67 -17.89
CA SER A 204 11.35 -3.18 -16.94
C SER A 204 12.25 -2.06 -16.41
N SER A 205 12.83 -2.24 -15.22
CA SER A 205 13.75 -1.29 -14.58
C SER A 205 15.03 -1.01 -15.39
N GLU A 206 15.40 -1.92 -16.30
CA GLU A 206 16.60 -1.78 -17.14
C GLU A 206 16.57 -0.56 -18.10
N THR A 207 15.40 0.00 -18.37
CA THR A 207 15.25 1.17 -19.27
C THR A 207 15.10 2.51 -18.53
N ALA A 208 15.24 2.54 -17.20
CA ALA A 208 15.06 3.76 -16.41
C ALA A 208 16.20 4.80 -16.59
N GLY A 209 17.34 4.40 -17.18
CA GLY A 209 18.50 5.29 -17.42
C GLY A 209 18.42 6.17 -18.67
N GLU A 210 17.47 5.94 -19.58
CA GLU A 210 17.28 6.80 -20.76
C GLU A 210 16.16 7.80 -20.50
N ALA A 211 16.54 9.01 -20.12
CA ALA A 211 15.63 10.15 -20.09
C ALA A 211 15.04 10.32 -21.52
N VAL A 212 13.76 10.00 -21.66
CA VAL A 212 13.07 10.22 -22.94
C VAL A 212 12.91 11.73 -23.12
N THR A 213 13.85 12.32 -23.82
CA THR A 213 13.74 13.71 -24.31
C THR A 213 12.74 13.69 -25.47
N TYR A 214 11.49 13.97 -25.18
CA TYR A 214 10.52 14.24 -26.24
C TYR A 214 10.87 15.60 -26.89
N ARG A 215 11.27 15.57 -28.18
CA ARG A 215 11.32 16.74 -29.07
C ARG A 215 9.94 17.05 -29.63
#